data_e12c310056aacf771074e31882785c46
#
_entry.id   e12c310056aacf771074e31882785c46
#
_cell.length_a   1.000
_cell.length_b   1.000
_cell.length_c   1.000
_cell.angle_alpha   90.00
_cell.angle_beta   90.00
_cell.angle_gamma   90.00
#
_symmetry.space_group_name_H-M   'P 1'
#
loop_
_entity.id
_entity.type
_entity.pdbx_description
1 polymer ?
#
loop_
_entity_poly.entity_id
_entity_poly.type
_entity_poly.pdbx_seq_one_letter_code
_entity_poly.pdbx_strand_id
1 'polypeptide(L)'
;MAKKVEIKTSENDASVEDFLAEVDDEQRRADALSVLEIFKKVTGEPPKMWGATIVGFGNRKVYRSDGGELDWLVTGFSPRKTSLTLYVLNGAPKHADLLAKLGKHKASGGCLHIKKMSDVDESVLADLISASVAKAKQ
;
A
#
# COMPACT_ATOMS: atom_id res chain seq x y z
N MET A 1 -0.13 -0.75 34.99
CA MET A 1 -1.13 -0.75 33.99
C MET A 1 -0.93 -1.89 33.04
N ALA A 2 -2.02 -2.43 32.65
CA ALA A 2 -1.92 -3.51 31.72
C ALA A 2 -1.14 -3.01 30.51
N LYS A 3 -0.18 -3.76 30.15
CA LYS A 3 0.53 -3.44 28.96
C LYS A 3 -0.44 -3.55 27.83
N LYS A 4 -0.73 -2.44 27.21
CA LYS A 4 -1.58 -2.55 26.07
C LYS A 4 -0.80 -3.16 24.93
N VAL A 5 -1.50 -3.94 24.16
CA VAL A 5 -0.89 -4.55 22.99
C VAL A 5 -0.40 -3.47 22.07
N GLU A 6 0.88 -3.52 21.78
CA GLU A 6 1.43 -2.57 20.86
C GLU A 6 0.96 -2.88 19.47
N ILE A 7 0.35 -1.91 18.85
CA ILE A 7 0.05 -2.01 17.45
C ILE A 7 1.27 -1.47 16.74
N LYS A 8 2.08 -2.38 16.27
CA LYS A 8 3.36 -1.98 15.67
C LYS A 8 3.18 -1.16 14.43
N THR A 9 2.08 -1.33 13.74
CA THR A 9 1.80 -0.58 12.54
C THR A 9 0.58 0.26 12.78
N SER A 10 0.79 1.57 12.92
CA SER A 10 -0.28 2.52 13.10
C SER A 10 0.10 3.82 12.44
N GLU A 11 -0.89 4.62 12.10
CA GLU A 11 -0.66 5.92 11.48
C GLU A 11 0.12 6.82 12.43
N ASN A 12 1.08 7.58 11.87
CA ASN A 12 1.87 8.50 12.67
C ASN A 12 2.21 9.74 11.84
N ASP A 13 2.94 10.67 12.45
CA ASP A 13 3.23 11.96 11.84
C ASP A 13 4.59 12.05 11.18
N ALA A 14 5.29 10.93 11.02
CA ALA A 14 6.60 10.95 10.39
C ALA A 14 6.48 11.41 8.93
N SER A 15 7.56 11.99 8.43
CA SER A 15 7.56 12.54 7.08
C SER A 15 7.67 11.43 6.04
N VAL A 16 6.68 11.35 5.17
CA VAL A 16 6.70 10.41 4.05
C VAL A 16 7.83 10.75 3.09
N GLU A 17 8.03 12.04 2.83
CA GLU A 17 9.08 12.49 1.93
C GLU A 17 10.45 12.08 2.44
N ASP A 18 10.69 12.26 3.74
CA ASP A 18 11.98 11.89 4.33
C ASP A 18 12.18 10.37 4.26
N PHE A 19 11.13 9.62 4.53
CA PHE A 19 11.21 8.16 4.46
C PHE A 19 11.59 7.71 3.06
N LEU A 20 10.92 8.25 2.04
CA LEU A 20 11.18 7.84 0.67
C LEU A 20 12.56 8.30 0.19
N ALA A 21 13.03 9.43 0.68
CA ALA A 21 14.35 9.92 0.33
C ALA A 21 15.47 9.01 0.83
N GLU A 22 15.16 8.17 1.83
CA GLU A 22 16.15 7.25 2.40
C GLU A 22 16.21 5.89 1.69
N VAL A 23 15.39 5.69 0.67
CA VAL A 23 15.47 4.45 -0.11
C VAL A 23 16.81 4.43 -0.84
N ASP A 24 17.62 3.40 -0.56
CA ASP A 24 19.00 3.35 -1.02
C ASP A 24 19.15 3.24 -2.52
N ASP A 25 18.35 2.37 -3.13
CA ASP A 25 18.45 2.13 -4.56
C ASP A 25 17.78 3.28 -5.31
N GLU A 26 18.54 3.94 -6.18
CA GLU A 26 18.04 5.09 -6.92
C GLU A 26 16.83 4.74 -7.79
N GLN A 27 16.88 3.60 -8.46
CA GLN A 27 15.75 3.18 -9.29
C GLN A 27 14.52 2.90 -8.44
N ARG A 28 14.70 2.22 -7.31
CA ARG A 28 13.58 1.92 -6.43
C ARG A 28 13.02 3.18 -5.81
N ARG A 29 13.88 4.13 -5.50
CA ARG A 29 13.43 5.42 -4.96
C ARG A 29 12.57 6.15 -5.99
N ALA A 30 13.00 6.18 -7.24
CA ALA A 30 12.22 6.80 -8.31
C ALA A 30 10.90 6.07 -8.51
N ASP A 31 10.92 4.75 -8.47
CA ASP A 31 9.71 3.95 -8.62
C ASP A 31 8.75 4.18 -7.45
N ALA A 32 9.29 4.31 -6.24
CA ALA A 32 8.45 4.60 -5.07
C ALA A 32 7.76 5.94 -5.20
N LEU A 33 8.47 6.94 -5.72
CA LEU A 33 7.86 8.26 -5.93
C LEU A 33 6.78 8.20 -7.01
N SER A 34 6.98 7.40 -8.05
CA SER A 34 5.96 7.20 -9.08
C SER A 34 4.72 6.55 -8.49
N VAL A 35 4.90 5.53 -7.66
CA VAL A 35 3.79 4.85 -7.01
C VAL A 35 3.07 5.81 -6.08
N LEU A 36 3.82 6.63 -5.35
CA LEU A 36 3.22 7.63 -4.47
C LEU A 36 2.25 8.53 -5.22
N GLU A 37 2.66 9.01 -6.40
CA GLU A 37 1.79 9.89 -7.18
C GLU A 37 0.55 9.16 -7.69
N ILE A 38 0.69 7.90 -8.08
CA ILE A 38 -0.47 7.12 -8.53
C ILE A 38 -1.47 6.97 -7.39
N PHE A 39 -0.98 6.62 -6.20
CA PHE A 39 -1.87 6.48 -5.04
C PHE A 39 -2.54 7.78 -4.68
N LYS A 40 -1.81 8.88 -4.68
CA LYS A 40 -2.40 10.19 -4.37
C LYS A 40 -3.52 10.54 -5.35
N LYS A 41 -3.27 10.29 -6.62
CA LYS A 41 -4.25 10.63 -7.66
C LYS A 41 -5.50 9.77 -7.55
N VAL A 42 -5.31 8.47 -7.31
CA VAL A 42 -6.44 7.54 -7.27
C VAL A 42 -7.25 7.71 -5.99
N THR A 43 -6.58 7.87 -4.85
CA THR A 43 -7.29 7.90 -3.56
C THR A 43 -7.80 9.28 -3.20
N GLY A 44 -7.13 10.33 -3.67
CA GLY A 44 -7.44 11.68 -3.23
C GLY A 44 -7.09 11.94 -1.77
N GLU A 45 -6.37 11.04 -1.13
CA GLU A 45 -6.00 11.15 0.28
C GLU A 45 -4.54 11.54 0.43
N PRO A 46 -4.19 12.23 1.51
CA PRO A 46 -2.79 12.52 1.78
C PRO A 46 -2.06 11.27 2.24
N PRO A 47 -0.78 11.12 1.88
CA PRO A 47 0.00 9.98 2.36
C PRO A 47 0.35 10.16 3.83
N LYS A 48 0.35 9.07 4.57
CA LYS A 48 0.75 9.03 5.97
C LYS A 48 1.63 7.82 6.21
N MET A 49 2.54 7.95 7.14
CA MET A 49 3.34 6.79 7.54
C MET A 49 2.52 5.90 8.45
N TRP A 50 2.64 4.61 8.21
CA TRP A 50 2.05 3.59 9.06
C TRP A 50 3.20 2.70 9.52
N GLY A 51 3.54 2.80 10.79
CA GLY A 51 4.75 2.17 11.26
C GLY A 51 5.96 2.87 10.69
N ALA A 52 7.04 2.14 10.50
CA ALA A 52 8.30 2.70 10.06
C ALA A 52 8.53 2.59 8.55
N THR A 53 7.76 1.76 7.86
CA THR A 53 8.10 1.41 6.48
C THR A 53 6.94 1.41 5.50
N ILE A 54 5.73 1.76 5.96
CA ILE A 54 4.55 1.71 5.09
C ILE A 54 4.02 3.11 4.86
N VAL A 55 3.77 3.43 3.60
CA VAL A 55 3.08 4.67 3.23
C VAL A 55 1.62 4.31 2.96
N GLY A 56 0.72 4.83 3.77
CA GLY A 56 -0.69 4.49 3.67
C GLY A 56 -1.56 5.67 3.28
N PHE A 57 -2.73 5.35 2.77
CA PHE A 57 -3.70 6.33 2.30
C PHE A 57 -5.06 5.96 2.86
N GLY A 58 -5.65 6.91 3.58
CA GLY A 58 -6.94 6.67 4.21
C GLY A 58 -6.81 5.86 5.49
N ASN A 59 -7.91 5.75 6.20
CA ASN A 59 -7.96 5.07 7.49
C ASN A 59 -9.31 4.38 7.59
N ARG A 60 -9.32 3.14 8.03
CA ARG A 60 -10.56 2.40 8.22
C ARG A 60 -10.44 1.52 9.46
N LYS A 61 -11.58 1.12 9.98
CA LYS A 61 -11.60 0.20 11.11
C LYS A 61 -11.57 -1.23 10.60
N VAL A 62 -10.76 -2.05 11.23
CA VAL A 62 -10.79 -3.49 10.99
C VAL A 62 -11.06 -4.16 12.33
N TYR A 63 -11.74 -5.31 12.26
CA TYR A 63 -12.17 -6.01 13.48
C TYR A 63 -11.40 -7.30 13.61
N ARG A 64 -10.94 -7.53 14.81
CA ARG A 64 -10.17 -8.72 15.13
C ARG A 64 -11.10 -9.84 15.57
N SER A 65 -10.64 -11.05 15.47
CA SER A 65 -11.46 -12.20 15.87
C SER A 65 -11.78 -12.20 17.36
N ASP A 66 -11.00 -11.48 18.17
CA ASP A 66 -11.25 -11.39 19.61
C ASP A 66 -12.24 -10.29 19.97
N GLY A 67 -12.85 -9.66 18.99
CA GLY A 67 -13.81 -8.58 19.21
C GLY A 67 -13.22 -7.20 19.29
N GLY A 68 -11.90 -7.09 19.24
CA GLY A 68 -11.26 -5.79 19.25
C GLY A 68 -11.27 -5.14 17.87
N GLU A 69 -11.04 -3.83 17.85
CA GLU A 69 -10.93 -3.13 16.57
C GLU A 69 -9.65 -2.33 16.56
N LEU A 70 -9.16 -2.05 15.35
CA LEU A 70 -8.00 -1.22 15.19
C LEU A 70 -8.11 -0.45 13.88
N ASP A 71 -7.34 0.62 13.80
CA ASP A 71 -7.27 1.42 12.60
C ASP A 71 -6.29 0.77 11.62
N TRP A 72 -6.64 0.83 10.35
CA TRP A 72 -5.77 0.31 9.32
C TRP A 72 -5.84 1.22 8.09
N LEU A 73 -4.82 1.17 7.28
CA LEU A 73 -4.84 1.94 6.03
C LEU A 73 -5.90 1.38 5.09
N VAL A 74 -6.44 2.23 4.27
CA VAL A 74 -7.36 1.79 3.21
C VAL A 74 -6.56 1.11 2.11
N THR A 75 -5.46 1.71 1.71
CA THR A 75 -4.53 1.14 0.74
C THR A 75 -3.17 1.78 0.98
N GLY A 76 -2.12 1.21 0.39
CA GLY A 76 -0.80 1.76 0.59
C GLY A 76 0.30 0.90 -0.01
N PHE A 77 1.54 1.29 0.25
CA PHE A 77 2.68 0.56 -0.27
C PHE A 77 3.87 0.69 0.66
N SER A 78 4.84 -0.20 0.46
CA SER A 78 6.09 -0.18 1.22
C SER A 78 7.24 -0.49 0.26
N PRO A 79 8.19 0.43 0.08
CA PRO A 79 9.38 0.10 -0.70
C PRO A 79 10.30 -0.79 0.14
N ARG A 80 10.48 -2.01 -0.32
CA ARG A 80 11.31 -2.99 0.36
C ARG A 80 12.63 -3.13 -0.38
N LYS A 81 13.55 -3.89 0.20
CA LYS A 81 14.88 -4.02 -0.38
C LYS A 81 14.88 -4.58 -1.79
N THR A 82 13.99 -5.51 -2.07
CA THR A 82 14.00 -6.21 -3.36
C THR A 82 12.80 -5.91 -4.24
N SER A 83 11.79 -5.22 -3.70
CA SER A 83 10.58 -4.95 -4.47
C SER A 83 9.75 -3.90 -3.78
N LEU A 84 8.78 -3.38 -4.51
CA LEU A 84 7.73 -2.56 -3.93
C LEU A 84 6.60 -3.49 -3.53
N THR A 85 6.16 -3.39 -2.28
CA THR A 85 5.03 -4.17 -1.79
C THR A 85 3.83 -3.25 -1.70
N LEU A 86 2.75 -3.59 -2.41
CA LEU A 86 1.53 -2.79 -2.45
C LEU A 86 0.42 -3.56 -1.75
N TYR A 87 -0.29 -2.88 -0.86
CA TYR A 87 -1.37 -3.48 -0.08
C TYR A 87 -2.69 -3.22 -0.78
N VAL A 88 -2.87 -3.90 -1.92
CA VAL A 88 -3.98 -3.63 -2.83
C VAL A 88 -4.82 -4.85 -3.15
N LEU A 89 -4.45 -6.03 -2.67
CA LEU A 89 -5.17 -7.26 -2.99
C LEU A 89 -6.06 -7.64 -1.82
N ASN A 90 -7.24 -7.05 -1.78
CA ASN A 90 -8.17 -7.25 -0.67
C ASN A 90 -9.44 -8.02 -1.07
N GLY A 91 -9.34 -8.82 -2.10
CA GLY A 91 -10.45 -9.67 -2.52
C GLY A 91 -11.44 -9.01 -3.47
N ALA A 92 -11.12 -7.86 -4.01
CA ALA A 92 -12.01 -7.20 -4.97
C ALA A 92 -12.18 -8.09 -6.22
N PRO A 93 -13.40 -8.19 -6.75
CA PRO A 93 -13.67 -9.12 -7.85
C PRO A 93 -12.86 -8.87 -9.12
N LYS A 94 -12.47 -7.63 -9.36
CA LYS A 94 -11.75 -7.26 -10.58
C LYS A 94 -10.26 -7.57 -10.51
N HIS A 95 -9.74 -7.98 -9.37
CA HIS A 95 -8.29 -8.13 -9.20
C HIS A 95 -7.70 -9.17 -10.15
N ALA A 96 -8.37 -10.30 -10.33
CA ALA A 96 -7.83 -11.34 -11.19
C ALA A 96 -7.64 -10.86 -12.63
N ASP A 97 -8.65 -10.18 -13.17
CA ASP A 97 -8.57 -9.66 -14.53
C ASP A 97 -7.50 -8.59 -14.66
N LEU A 98 -7.40 -7.71 -13.68
CA LEU A 98 -6.42 -6.65 -13.71
C LEU A 98 -5.01 -7.17 -13.57
N LEU A 99 -4.81 -8.17 -12.70
CA LEU A 99 -3.48 -8.76 -12.55
C LEU A 99 -3.02 -9.43 -13.84
N ALA A 100 -3.93 -10.01 -14.59
CA ALA A 100 -3.60 -10.64 -15.86
C ALA A 100 -3.07 -9.63 -16.88
N LYS A 101 -3.43 -8.36 -16.72
CA LYS A 101 -3.01 -7.30 -17.66
C LYS A 101 -1.87 -6.45 -17.12
N LEU A 102 -1.51 -6.63 -15.86
CA LEU A 102 -0.59 -5.73 -15.17
C LEU A 102 0.84 -5.82 -15.71
N GLY A 103 1.32 -7.01 -15.96
CA GLY A 103 2.70 -7.25 -16.32
C GLY A 103 3.38 -8.09 -15.26
N LYS A 104 4.69 -7.98 -15.18
CA LYS A 104 5.48 -8.85 -14.32
C LYS A 104 5.30 -8.46 -12.84
N HIS A 105 4.83 -9.41 -12.05
CA HIS A 105 4.58 -9.19 -10.63
C HIS A 105 4.51 -10.50 -9.90
N LYS A 106 4.44 -10.43 -8.57
CA LYS A 106 4.10 -11.57 -7.72
C LYS A 106 2.98 -11.14 -6.78
N ALA A 107 2.11 -12.06 -6.45
CA ALA A 107 1.02 -11.80 -5.53
C ALA A 107 1.11 -12.80 -4.38
N SER A 108 0.88 -12.32 -3.16
CA SER A 108 1.00 -13.14 -1.97
C SER A 108 0.07 -12.58 -0.91
N GLY A 109 -0.95 -13.36 -0.53
CA GLY A 109 -1.93 -12.88 0.43
C GLY A 109 -2.59 -11.61 -0.07
N GLY A 110 -2.57 -10.57 0.75
CA GLY A 110 -3.13 -9.27 0.37
C GLY A 110 -2.15 -8.35 -0.31
N CYS A 111 -0.98 -8.83 -0.69
CA CYS A 111 0.10 -7.97 -1.18
C CYS A 111 0.46 -8.25 -2.62
N LEU A 112 0.75 -7.19 -3.34
CA LEU A 112 1.25 -7.24 -4.69
C LEU A 112 2.71 -6.79 -4.65
N HIS A 113 3.60 -7.57 -5.25
CA HIS A 113 5.03 -7.28 -5.24
C HIS A 113 5.49 -6.94 -6.65
N ILE A 114 6.08 -5.77 -6.82
CA ILE A 114 6.56 -5.28 -8.11
C ILE A 114 8.03 -4.94 -7.95
N LYS A 115 8.85 -5.53 -8.80
CA LYS A 115 10.28 -5.29 -8.73
C LYS A 115 10.66 -3.96 -9.33
N LYS A 116 10.10 -3.63 -10.48
CA LYS A 116 10.33 -2.36 -11.17
C LYS A 116 9.04 -1.86 -11.76
N MET A 117 8.81 -0.57 -11.69
CA MET A 117 7.62 0.01 -12.28
C MET A 117 7.59 -0.14 -13.79
N SER A 118 8.76 -0.23 -14.43
CA SER A 118 8.81 -0.46 -15.87
C SER A 118 8.29 -1.84 -16.28
N ASP A 119 8.14 -2.75 -15.32
CA ASP A 119 7.61 -4.09 -15.60
C ASP A 119 6.09 -4.12 -15.70
N VAL A 120 5.41 -3.07 -15.30
CA VAL A 120 3.94 -3.07 -15.15
C VAL A 120 3.31 -1.92 -15.90
N ASP A 121 2.04 -2.09 -16.21
CA ASP A 121 1.22 -1.05 -16.83
C ASP A 121 0.64 -0.17 -15.73
N GLU A 122 1.02 1.11 -15.71
CA GLU A 122 0.61 2.02 -14.66
C GLU A 122 -0.88 2.28 -14.64
N SER A 123 -1.54 2.27 -15.80
CA SER A 123 -2.97 2.48 -15.82
C SER A 123 -3.72 1.29 -15.24
N VAL A 124 -3.23 0.09 -15.46
CA VAL A 124 -3.80 -1.10 -14.84
C VAL A 124 -3.55 -1.08 -13.34
N LEU A 125 -2.37 -0.64 -12.93
CA LEU A 125 -2.07 -0.50 -11.51
C LEU A 125 -3.01 0.50 -10.84
N ALA A 126 -3.29 1.62 -11.50
CA ALA A 126 -4.24 2.59 -10.97
C ALA A 126 -5.62 1.97 -10.79
N ASP A 127 -6.04 1.13 -11.75
CA ASP A 127 -7.32 0.44 -11.64
C ASP A 127 -7.33 -0.55 -10.47
N LEU A 128 -6.22 -1.24 -10.23
CA LEU A 128 -6.10 -2.14 -9.09
C LEU A 128 -6.24 -1.37 -7.78
N ILE A 129 -5.58 -0.22 -7.68
CA ILE A 129 -5.67 0.60 -6.48
C ILE A 129 -7.11 1.09 -6.29
N SER A 130 -7.73 1.53 -7.37
CA SER A 130 -9.10 2.00 -7.31
C SER A 130 -10.06 0.91 -6.85
N ALA A 131 -9.90 -0.31 -7.37
CA ALA A 131 -10.72 -1.45 -6.96
C ALA A 131 -10.50 -1.78 -5.49
N SER A 132 -9.26 -1.69 -5.04
CA SER A 132 -8.90 -1.93 -3.64
C SER A 132 -9.59 -0.92 -2.72
N VAL A 133 -9.57 0.35 -3.10
CA VAL A 133 -10.19 1.41 -2.31
C VAL A 133 -11.70 1.20 -2.24
N ALA A 134 -12.32 0.88 -3.37
CA ALA A 134 -13.77 0.66 -3.40
C ALA A 134 -14.16 -0.52 -2.51
N LYS A 135 -13.39 -1.59 -2.55
CA LYS A 135 -13.66 -2.77 -1.71
C LYS A 135 -13.50 -2.44 -0.24
N ALA A 136 -12.46 -1.68 0.11
CA ALA A 136 -12.19 -1.35 1.50
C ALA A 136 -13.26 -0.44 2.10
N LYS A 137 -13.96 0.32 1.28
CA LYS A 137 -14.98 1.25 1.75
C LYS A 137 -16.38 0.67 1.77
N GLN A 138 -16.52 -0.59 1.41
CA GLN A 138 -17.83 -1.25 1.47
C GLN A 138 -18.30 -1.51 2.89
#